data_0ffd4375fce284278ed7338feff7bb98
#
_entry.id   0ffd4375fce284278ed7338feff7bb98
#
_cell.length_a   1.000
_cell.length_b   1.000
_cell.length_c   1.000
_cell.angle_alpha   90.00
_cell.angle_beta   90.00
_cell.angle_gamma   90.00
#
_symmetry.space_group_name_H-M   'P 1'
#
loop_
_entity.id
_entity.type
_entity.pdbx_description
1 polymer ?
#
loop_
_entity_poly.entity_id
_entity_poly.type
_entity_poly.pdbx_seq_one_letter_code
_entity_poly.pdbx_strand_id
1 'polypeptide(L)'
;MISRLTGKLVEKNPPQIVIDVNGVGYEADVSMQTFYNLPPVGESVQLFTQLIIREDAHLLFGFATAEERKTFRQLIKVGGIGAKTALGILSAMTADELARAVAEEDVKRLSSAPG
;
A
#
# COMPACT_ATOMS: atom_id res chain seq x y z
N MET A 1 6.52 14.83 3.04
CA MET A 1 5.65 13.62 2.99
C MET A 1 5.00 13.51 1.62
N ILE A 2 5.06 12.33 1.01
CA ILE A 2 4.41 12.08 -0.28
C ILE A 2 3.06 11.42 0.00
N SER A 3 1.96 12.12 -0.27
CA SER A 3 0.62 11.63 0.05
C SER A 3 -0.17 11.16 -1.17
N ARG A 4 0.25 11.55 -2.36
CA ARG A 4 -0.43 11.19 -3.61
C ARG A 4 0.53 11.34 -4.78
N LEU A 5 0.42 10.43 -5.76
CA LEU A 5 1.16 10.53 -7.01
C LEU A 5 0.20 10.38 -8.17
N THR A 6 0.38 11.23 -9.18
CA THR A 6 -0.34 11.14 -10.44
C THR A 6 0.69 11.17 -11.56
N GLY A 7 0.70 10.14 -12.38
CA GLY A 7 1.66 10.05 -13.47
C GLY A 7 1.40 8.85 -14.35
N LYS A 8 2.39 8.48 -15.12
CA LYS A 8 2.31 7.38 -16.06
C LYS A 8 2.87 6.11 -15.44
N LEU A 9 2.10 5.03 -15.49
CA LEU A 9 2.58 3.74 -15.01
C LEU A 9 3.53 3.17 -16.04
N VAL A 10 4.80 2.97 -15.65
CA VAL A 10 5.84 2.55 -16.58
C VAL A 10 6.38 1.16 -16.31
N GLU A 11 6.24 0.64 -15.09
CA GLU A 11 6.66 -0.71 -14.76
C GLU A 11 5.72 -1.38 -13.77
N LYS A 12 5.51 -2.68 -13.94
CA LYS A 12 4.73 -3.53 -13.04
C LYS A 12 5.53 -4.79 -12.73
N ASN A 13 6.05 -4.89 -11.51
CA ASN A 13 6.73 -6.09 -11.01
C ASN A 13 6.18 -6.37 -9.61
N PRO A 14 5.07 -7.11 -9.48
CA PRO A 14 4.40 -7.25 -8.19
C PRO A 14 5.35 -7.69 -7.08
N PRO A 15 5.28 -7.07 -5.91
CA PRO A 15 4.32 -6.05 -5.48
C PRO A 15 4.74 -4.62 -5.80
N GLN A 16 5.77 -4.43 -6.62
CA GLN A 16 6.30 -3.11 -6.93
C GLN A 16 5.81 -2.58 -8.26
N ILE A 17 5.63 -1.27 -8.32
CA ILE A 17 5.32 -0.54 -9.56
C ILE A 17 6.20 0.70 -9.62
N VAL A 18 6.34 1.26 -10.83
CA VAL A 18 7.02 2.53 -11.02
C VAL A 18 6.09 3.48 -11.75
N ILE A 19 5.95 4.68 -11.20
CA ILE A 19 5.16 5.77 -11.79
C ILE A 19 6.11 6.88 -12.20
N ASP A 20 6.03 7.30 -13.46
CA ASP A 20 6.80 8.42 -13.98
C ASP A 20 6.00 9.70 -13.79
N VAL A 21 6.54 10.62 -13.00
CA VAL A 21 5.94 11.94 -12.77
C VAL A 21 6.94 12.98 -13.29
N ASN A 22 6.68 13.48 -14.47
CA ASN A 22 7.53 14.49 -15.11
C ASN A 22 9.01 14.09 -15.20
N GLY A 23 9.28 12.83 -15.51
CA GLY A 23 10.63 12.32 -15.67
C GLY A 23 11.25 11.73 -14.40
N VAL A 24 10.55 11.81 -13.26
CA VAL A 24 11.00 11.17 -12.02
C VAL A 24 10.25 9.86 -11.83
N GLY A 25 10.99 8.76 -11.73
CA GLY A 25 10.37 7.44 -11.48
C GLY A 25 10.24 7.19 -9.99
N TYR A 26 9.00 7.04 -9.53
CA TYR A 26 8.71 6.67 -8.13
C TYR A 26 8.39 5.19 -8.07
N GLU A 27 9.19 4.45 -7.30
CA GLU A 27 8.93 3.03 -7.05
C GLU A 27 8.11 2.90 -5.78
N ALA A 28 6.99 2.20 -5.85
CA ALA A 28 6.10 2.00 -4.73
C ALA A 28 5.69 0.54 -4.61
N ASP A 29 5.56 0.06 -3.38
CA ASP A 29 4.99 -1.24 -3.10
C ASP A 29 3.48 -1.08 -2.96
N VAL A 30 2.71 -1.97 -3.58
CA VAL A 30 1.25 -1.92 -3.54
C VAL A 30 0.68 -3.26 -3.07
N SER A 31 -0.53 -3.21 -2.48
CA SER A 31 -1.25 -4.43 -2.16
C SER A 31 -1.67 -5.11 -3.46
N MET A 32 -1.97 -6.42 -3.40
CA MET A 32 -2.46 -7.13 -4.57
C MET A 32 -3.83 -6.60 -5.00
N GLN A 33 -4.64 -6.10 -4.08
CA GLN A 33 -5.92 -5.47 -4.40
C GLN A 33 -5.72 -4.22 -5.26
N THR A 34 -4.78 -3.37 -4.87
CA THR A 34 -4.42 -2.19 -5.68
C THR A 34 -3.81 -2.63 -7.00
N PHE A 35 -2.93 -3.63 -6.99
CA PHE A 35 -2.25 -4.10 -8.19
C PHE A 35 -3.24 -4.54 -9.27
N TYR A 36 -4.26 -5.32 -8.89
CA TYR A 36 -5.25 -5.79 -9.84
C TYR A 36 -6.14 -4.68 -10.42
N ASN A 37 -6.22 -3.55 -9.75
CA ASN A 37 -7.00 -2.40 -10.20
C ASN A 37 -6.18 -1.38 -11.00
N LEU A 38 -4.90 -1.65 -11.24
CA LEU A 38 -4.05 -0.75 -11.99
C LEU A 38 -4.37 -0.80 -13.49
N PRO A 39 -4.21 0.34 -14.21
CA PRO A 39 -4.33 0.33 -15.66
C PRO A 39 -3.13 -0.39 -16.30
N PRO A 40 -3.20 -0.67 -17.60
CA PRO A 40 -2.04 -1.20 -18.32
C PRO A 40 -0.85 -0.23 -18.27
N VAL A 41 0.35 -0.79 -18.37
CA VAL A 41 1.57 0.01 -18.48
C VAL A 41 1.44 0.99 -19.66
N GLY A 42 1.83 2.25 -19.44
CA GLY A 42 1.74 3.32 -20.42
C GLY A 42 0.57 4.26 -20.19
N GLU A 43 -0.37 3.92 -19.33
CA GLU A 43 -1.53 4.76 -19.04
C GLU A 43 -1.33 5.56 -17.76
N SER A 44 -2.09 6.66 -17.65
CA SER A 44 -2.06 7.50 -16.45
C SER A 44 -2.69 6.80 -15.26
N VAL A 45 -2.12 7.00 -14.09
CA VAL A 45 -2.61 6.43 -12.85
C VAL A 45 -2.47 7.46 -11.72
N GLN A 46 -3.39 7.41 -10.78
CA GLN A 46 -3.31 8.19 -9.54
C GLN A 46 -3.35 7.23 -8.38
N LEU A 47 -2.40 7.37 -7.46
CA LEU A 47 -2.35 6.55 -6.25
C LEU A 47 -2.25 7.44 -5.03
N PHE A 48 -2.91 7.01 -3.96
CA PHE A 48 -2.69 7.56 -2.63
C PHE A 48 -1.48 6.86 -2.05
N THR A 49 -0.59 7.61 -1.41
CA THR A 49 0.69 7.07 -0.98
C THR A 49 0.95 7.30 0.50
N GLN A 50 1.83 6.47 1.03
CA GLN A 50 2.37 6.61 2.37
C GLN A 50 3.88 6.41 2.31
N LEU A 51 4.62 7.43 2.74
CA LEU A 51 6.08 7.35 2.82
C LEU A 51 6.47 6.95 4.24
N ILE A 52 7.31 5.94 4.35
CA ILE A 52 7.87 5.50 5.63
C ILE A 52 9.38 5.71 5.57
N ILE A 53 9.89 6.51 6.49
CA ILE A 53 11.30 6.85 6.55
C ILE A 53 11.95 6.05 7.69
N ARG A 54 13.00 5.31 7.35
CA ARG A 54 13.82 4.57 8.30
C ARG A 54 15.25 5.08 8.19
N GLU A 55 16.10 4.68 9.13
CA GLU A 55 17.51 5.08 9.13
C GLU A 55 18.21 4.70 7.83
N ASP A 56 17.89 3.52 7.30
CA ASP A 56 18.59 2.94 6.16
C ASP A 56 17.79 2.95 4.86
N ALA A 57 16.54 3.43 4.88
CA ALA A 57 15.69 3.38 3.69
C ALA A 57 14.50 4.33 3.76
N HIS A 58 14.05 4.75 2.59
CA HIS A 58 12.77 5.42 2.41
C HIS A 58 11.86 4.46 1.64
N LEU A 59 10.74 4.09 2.23
CA LEU A 59 9.80 3.14 1.65
C LEU A 59 8.52 3.86 1.24
N LEU A 60 8.12 3.68 -0.01
CA LEU A 60 6.89 4.28 -0.53
C LEU A 60 5.87 3.19 -0.80
N PHE A 61 4.66 3.38 -0.26
CA PHE A 61 3.55 2.45 -0.45
C PHE A 61 2.42 3.16 -1.19
N GLY A 62 1.78 2.45 -2.12
CA GLY A 62 0.73 3.02 -2.95
C GLY A 62 -0.59 2.27 -2.83
N PHE A 63 -1.69 3.02 -2.88
CA PHE A 63 -3.04 2.49 -2.70
C PHE A 63 -3.98 3.09 -3.72
N ALA A 64 -4.89 2.27 -4.26
CA ALA A 64 -5.87 2.73 -5.24
C ALA A 64 -6.90 3.67 -4.63
N THR A 65 -7.20 3.50 -3.33
CA THR A 65 -8.21 4.31 -2.64
C THR A 65 -7.64 4.93 -1.38
N ALA A 66 -8.22 6.07 -0.99
CA ALA A 66 -7.85 6.72 0.27
C ALA A 66 -8.21 5.87 1.48
N GLU A 67 -9.26 5.05 1.37
CA GLU A 67 -9.69 4.16 2.44
C GLU A 67 -8.68 3.07 2.71
N GLU A 68 -8.12 2.48 1.66
CA GLU A 68 -7.07 1.46 1.80
C GLU A 68 -5.84 2.06 2.48
N ARG A 69 -5.44 3.28 2.09
CA ARG A 69 -4.34 3.99 2.73
C ARG A 69 -4.63 4.24 4.22
N LYS A 70 -5.85 4.66 4.54
CA LYS A 70 -6.26 4.90 5.92
C LYS A 70 -6.15 3.62 6.75
N THR A 71 -6.60 2.51 6.20
CA THR A 71 -6.52 1.21 6.86
C THR A 71 -5.06 0.80 7.08
N PHE A 72 -4.21 1.00 6.07
CA PHE A 72 -2.79 0.73 6.20
C PHE A 72 -2.19 1.54 7.36
N ARG A 73 -2.52 2.83 7.44
CA ARG A 73 -2.03 3.69 8.52
C ARG A 73 -2.47 3.22 9.90
N GLN A 74 -3.68 2.68 10.00
CA GLN A 74 -4.19 2.12 11.26
C GLN A 74 -3.44 0.85 11.62
N LEU A 75 -3.19 -0.01 10.65
CA LEU A 75 -2.49 -1.28 10.87
C LEU A 75 -1.06 -1.07 11.38
N ILE A 76 -0.32 -0.15 10.81
CA ILE A 76 1.07 0.06 11.23
C ILE A 76 1.20 0.68 12.62
N LYS A 77 0.09 1.17 13.18
CA LYS A 77 0.05 1.65 14.55
C LYS A 77 -0.14 0.53 15.56
N VAL A 78 -0.54 -0.65 15.10
CA VAL A 78 -0.74 -1.81 15.98
C VAL A 78 0.63 -2.41 16.29
N GLY A 79 0.90 -2.66 17.57
CA GLY A 79 2.16 -3.26 17.99
C GLY A 79 2.40 -4.61 17.32
N GLY A 80 3.60 -4.83 16.79
CA GLY A 80 3.97 -6.06 16.13
C GLY A 80 3.62 -6.14 14.64
N ILE A 81 2.98 -5.09 14.08
CA ILE A 81 2.66 -5.07 12.65
C ILE A 81 3.55 -4.04 11.96
N GLY A 82 4.46 -4.52 11.11
CA GLY A 82 5.29 -3.66 10.27
C GLY A 82 4.61 -3.34 8.96
N ALA A 83 5.24 -2.47 8.16
CA ALA A 83 4.66 -2.00 6.90
C ALA A 83 4.41 -3.13 5.89
N LYS A 84 5.36 -4.05 5.74
CA LYS A 84 5.19 -5.17 4.80
C LYS A 84 4.12 -6.14 5.25
N THR A 85 4.02 -6.39 6.55
CA THR A 85 2.97 -7.22 7.12
C THR A 85 1.61 -6.58 6.89
N ALA A 86 1.51 -5.27 7.11
CA ALA A 86 0.27 -4.52 6.84
C ALA A 86 -0.15 -4.63 5.38
N LEU A 87 0.81 -4.53 4.47
CA LEU A 87 0.55 -4.66 3.03
C LEU A 87 0.05 -6.07 2.70
N GLY A 88 0.63 -7.09 3.32
CA GLY A 88 0.19 -8.48 3.17
C GLY A 88 -1.24 -8.70 3.65
N ILE A 89 -1.59 -8.08 4.77
CA ILE A 89 -2.95 -8.12 5.30
C ILE A 89 -3.94 -7.51 4.31
N LEU A 90 -3.61 -6.35 3.76
CA LEU A 90 -4.45 -5.69 2.74
C LEU A 90 -4.60 -6.52 1.48
N SER A 91 -3.63 -7.37 1.17
CA SER A 91 -3.70 -8.26 0.02
C SER A 91 -4.56 -9.50 0.27
N ALA A 92 -4.69 -9.90 1.53
CA ALA A 92 -5.37 -11.16 1.92
C ALA A 92 -6.81 -10.96 2.40
N MET A 93 -7.20 -9.75 2.76
CA MET A 93 -8.51 -9.47 3.36
C MET A 93 -9.25 -8.37 2.58
N THR A 94 -10.58 -8.47 2.55
CA THR A 94 -11.38 -7.37 1.99
C THR A 94 -11.32 -6.16 2.92
N ALA A 95 -11.67 -4.99 2.37
CA ALA A 95 -11.71 -3.76 3.17
C ALA A 95 -12.67 -3.87 4.35
N ASP A 96 -13.83 -4.52 4.13
CA ASP A 96 -14.83 -4.70 5.18
C ASP A 96 -14.34 -5.63 6.28
N GLU A 97 -13.75 -6.77 5.91
CA GLU A 97 -13.18 -7.71 6.88
C GLU A 97 -12.10 -7.04 7.71
N LEU A 98 -11.25 -6.27 7.04
CA LEU A 98 -10.13 -5.61 7.68
C LEU A 98 -10.61 -4.51 8.63
N ALA A 99 -11.58 -3.69 8.21
CA ALA A 99 -12.14 -2.65 9.05
C ALA A 99 -12.76 -3.23 10.33
N ARG A 100 -13.43 -4.37 10.18
CA ARG A 100 -14.01 -5.08 11.33
C ARG A 100 -12.94 -5.59 12.28
N ALA A 101 -11.89 -6.20 11.74
CA ALA A 101 -10.79 -6.73 12.55
C ALA A 101 -10.07 -5.62 13.31
N VAL A 102 -9.85 -4.47 12.68
CA VAL A 102 -9.22 -3.31 13.33
C VAL A 102 -10.13 -2.74 14.41
N ALA A 103 -11.43 -2.64 14.13
CA ALA A 103 -12.41 -2.12 15.09
C ALA A 103 -12.54 -3.02 16.35
N GLU A 104 -12.38 -4.33 16.16
CA GLU A 104 -12.43 -5.30 17.23
C GLU A 104 -11.09 -5.49 17.94
N GLU A 105 -10.06 -4.79 17.45
CA GLU A 105 -8.69 -4.92 17.94
C GLU A 105 -8.19 -6.37 17.96
N ASP A 106 -8.55 -7.14 16.92
CA ASP A 106 -8.15 -8.53 16.79
C ASP A 106 -6.71 -8.64 16.29
N VAL A 107 -5.78 -8.27 17.16
CA VAL A 107 -4.36 -8.24 16.84
C VAL A 107 -3.84 -9.63 16.48
N LYS A 108 -4.32 -10.66 17.16
CA LYS A 108 -3.88 -12.03 16.91
C LYS A 108 -4.21 -12.46 15.48
N ARG A 109 -5.41 -12.18 15.03
CA ARG A 109 -5.83 -12.51 13.66
C ARG A 109 -5.00 -11.73 12.64
N LEU A 110 -4.79 -10.44 12.88
CA LEU A 110 -3.99 -9.60 11.99
C LEU A 110 -2.55 -10.07 11.93
N SER A 111 -1.97 -10.42 13.07
CA SER A 111 -0.58 -10.88 13.14
C SER A 111 -0.36 -12.23 12.48
N SER A 112 -1.39 -13.04 12.30
CA SER A 112 -1.31 -14.34 11.65
C SER A 112 -1.42 -14.26 10.13
N ALA A 113 -1.74 -13.10 9.57
CA ALA A 113 -1.84 -12.93 8.13
C ALA A 113 -0.46 -13.03 7.48
N PRO A 114 -0.38 -13.55 6.24
CA PRO A 114 0.89 -13.58 5.52
C PRO A 114 1.38 -12.15 5.26
N GLY A 115 2.66 -11.93 5.48
CA GLY A 115 3.21 -10.59 5.35
C GLY A 115 4.55 -10.55 4.65
#